data_39ebb7b192f7e9a117f3089077f1eadf
#
_entry.id   39ebb7b192f7e9a117f3089077f1eadf
#
_cell.length_a   1.000
_cell.length_b   1.000
_cell.length_c   1.000
_cell.angle_alpha   90.00
_cell.angle_beta   90.00
_cell.angle_gamma   90.00
#
_symmetry.space_group_name_H-M   'P 1'
#
loop_
_entity.id
_entity.type
_entity.pdbx_description
1 polymer ?
#
loop_
_entity_poly.entity_id
_entity_poly.type
_entity_poly.pdbx_seq_one_letter_code
_entity_poly.pdbx_strand_id
1 'polypeptide(L)'
;MNPILLRLFVPVLAGVLLGLVFAFRGFLRALPAAPDCPSFVRLLAGLVGASPVTKLFYAAILAFVAATPGVEGVPRFAKADVFFVAGNVMGLMALAQGLVAAARMPKMLAFRGPSGKPGAIPVSLMIQGFFETPAIFAMVGGIIALQMTN
;
A
#
# COMPACT_ATOMS: atom_id res chain seq x y z
N MET A 1 16.94 8.22 15.83
CA MET A 1 16.53 7.39 14.67
C MET A 1 17.52 7.62 13.54
N ASN A 2 17.99 6.58 12.87
CA ASN A 2 18.99 6.70 11.80
C ASN A 2 18.43 7.56 10.64
N PRO A 3 19.09 8.66 10.22
CA PRO A 3 18.60 9.57 9.17
C PRO A 3 18.40 8.87 7.82
N ILE A 4 19.12 7.79 7.55
CA ILE A 4 18.98 7.00 6.34
C ILE A 4 17.63 6.25 6.34
N LEU A 5 17.22 5.68 7.46
CA LEU A 5 15.91 5.01 7.60
C LEU A 5 14.74 6.00 7.45
N LEU A 6 14.93 7.27 7.84
CA LEU A 6 13.90 8.29 7.64
C LEU A 6 13.56 8.50 6.17
N ARG A 7 14.54 8.39 5.26
CA ARG A 7 14.29 8.51 3.82
C ARG A 7 13.37 7.43 3.27
N LEU A 8 13.36 6.25 3.89
CA LEU A 8 12.44 5.17 3.55
C LEU A 8 11.07 5.36 4.23
N PHE A 9 11.07 5.51 5.55
CA PHE A 9 9.83 5.41 6.33
C PHE A 9 8.96 6.67 6.30
N VAL A 10 9.54 7.87 6.18
CA VAL A 10 8.74 9.11 6.19
C VAL A 10 7.78 9.18 4.99
N PRO A 11 8.21 8.99 3.73
CA PRO A 11 7.29 8.97 2.60
C PRO A 11 6.25 7.84 2.70
N VAL A 12 6.67 6.64 3.14
CA VAL A 12 5.77 5.50 3.29
C VAL A 12 4.70 5.78 4.34
N LEU A 13 5.10 6.25 5.52
CA LEU A 13 4.16 6.61 6.61
C LEU A 13 3.20 7.70 6.17
N ALA A 14 3.69 8.76 5.54
CA ALA A 14 2.85 9.84 5.04
C ALA A 14 1.82 9.33 4.03
N GLY A 15 2.27 8.52 3.06
CA GLY A 15 1.39 7.92 2.05
C GLY A 15 0.35 6.98 2.65
N VAL A 16 0.76 6.13 3.60
CA VAL A 16 -0.15 5.20 4.30
C VAL A 16 -1.17 5.95 5.13
N LEU A 17 -0.75 6.91 5.95
CA LEU A 17 -1.67 7.68 6.80
C LEU A 17 -2.68 8.45 5.96
N LEU A 18 -2.23 9.17 4.94
CA LEU A 18 -3.13 9.89 4.04
C LEU A 18 -4.05 8.93 3.29
N GLY A 19 -3.51 7.82 2.77
CA GLY A 19 -4.29 6.79 2.09
C GLY A 19 -5.40 6.21 2.97
N LEU A 20 -5.07 5.87 4.22
CA LEU A 20 -6.04 5.39 5.20
C LEU A 20 -7.12 6.44 5.52
N VAL A 21 -6.74 7.70 5.71
CA VAL A 21 -7.70 8.79 5.96
C VAL A 21 -8.69 8.92 4.81
N PHE A 22 -8.22 8.91 3.57
CA PHE A 22 -9.11 8.97 2.40
C PHE A 22 -10.02 7.75 2.30
N ALA A 23 -9.45 6.54 2.42
CA ALA A 23 -10.22 5.30 2.37
C ALA A 23 -11.30 5.24 3.46
N PHE A 24 -10.94 5.57 4.69
CA PHE A 24 -11.86 5.59 5.84
C PHE A 24 -12.97 6.64 5.65
N ARG A 25 -12.61 7.85 5.21
CA ARG A 25 -13.59 8.88 4.89
C ARG A 25 -14.56 8.44 3.79
N GLY A 26 -14.05 7.78 2.75
CA GLY A 26 -14.88 7.19 1.69
C GLY A 26 -15.83 6.14 2.22
N PHE A 27 -15.34 5.25 3.10
CA PHE A 27 -16.13 4.22 3.75
C PHE A 27 -17.26 4.83 4.61
N LEU A 28 -16.94 5.76 5.50
CA LEU A 28 -17.94 6.41 6.37
C LEU A 28 -19.01 7.15 5.57
N ARG A 29 -18.66 7.79 4.46
CA ARG A 29 -19.63 8.47 3.60
C ARG A 29 -20.55 7.51 2.85
N ALA A 30 -20.08 6.33 2.52
CA ALA A 30 -20.83 5.36 1.75
C ALA A 30 -21.74 4.49 2.60
N LEU A 31 -21.44 4.30 3.91
CA LEU A 31 -22.20 3.46 4.82
C LEU A 31 -23.70 3.84 4.93
N PRO A 32 -24.08 5.13 5.12
CA PRO A 32 -25.49 5.50 5.28
C PRO A 32 -26.34 5.23 4.04
N ALA A 33 -25.71 5.22 2.86
CA ALA A 33 -26.39 4.94 1.59
C ALA A 33 -26.61 3.45 1.34
N ALA A 34 -26.09 2.57 2.20
CA ALA A 34 -26.16 1.13 2.06
C ALA A 34 -26.52 0.42 3.39
N PRO A 35 -27.70 0.70 3.98
CA PRO A 35 -28.08 0.17 5.28
C PRO A 35 -28.20 -1.36 5.26
N ASP A 36 -28.63 -1.94 4.14
CA ASP A 36 -28.83 -3.39 3.98
C ASP A 36 -27.57 -4.13 3.49
N CYS A 37 -26.41 -3.46 3.49
CA CYS A 37 -25.17 -4.08 3.07
C CYS A 37 -24.77 -5.20 4.03
N PRO A 38 -24.55 -6.44 3.56
CA PRO A 38 -24.15 -7.56 4.40
C PRO A 38 -22.84 -7.26 5.16
N SER A 39 -22.74 -7.72 6.41
CA SER A 39 -21.55 -7.50 7.26
C SER A 39 -20.26 -8.03 6.63
N PHE A 40 -20.32 -9.15 5.92
CA PHE A 40 -19.19 -9.68 5.17
C PHE A 40 -18.69 -8.71 4.08
N VAL A 41 -19.60 -8.06 3.36
CA VAL A 41 -19.25 -7.06 2.34
C VAL A 41 -18.63 -5.82 2.98
N ARG A 42 -19.14 -5.39 4.14
CA ARG A 42 -18.55 -4.29 4.93
C ARG A 42 -17.13 -4.62 5.36
N LEU A 43 -16.91 -5.87 5.83
CA LEU A 43 -15.57 -6.36 6.18
C LEU A 43 -14.61 -6.32 4.99
N LEU A 44 -15.02 -6.84 3.83
CA LEU A 44 -14.20 -6.81 2.61
C LEU A 44 -13.89 -5.38 2.16
N ALA A 45 -14.86 -4.47 2.23
CA ALA A 45 -14.64 -3.06 1.94
C ALA A 45 -13.64 -2.43 2.92
N GLY A 46 -13.72 -2.78 4.20
CA GLY A 46 -12.75 -2.37 5.21
C GLY A 46 -11.33 -2.87 4.91
N LEU A 47 -11.18 -4.14 4.50
CA LEU A 47 -9.88 -4.71 4.10
C LEU A 47 -9.30 -4.00 2.88
N VAL A 48 -10.12 -3.69 1.87
CA VAL A 48 -9.70 -2.88 0.72
C VAL A 48 -9.24 -1.48 1.17
N GLY A 49 -9.95 -0.87 2.11
CA GLY A 49 -9.58 0.42 2.68
C GLY A 49 -8.28 0.39 3.48
N ALA A 50 -7.97 -0.74 4.12
CA ALA A 50 -6.75 -0.94 4.91
C ALA A 50 -5.52 -1.33 4.06
N SER A 51 -5.70 -1.62 2.79
CA SER A 51 -4.62 -2.10 1.90
C SER A 51 -3.38 -1.19 1.81
N PRO A 52 -3.44 0.16 1.99
CA PRO A 52 -2.23 0.99 2.04
C PRO A 52 -1.19 0.53 3.07
N VAL A 53 -1.60 -0.15 4.15
CA VAL A 53 -0.72 -0.63 5.24
C VAL A 53 0.33 -1.62 4.75
N THR A 54 0.07 -2.38 3.68
CA THR A 54 1.02 -3.35 3.13
C THR A 54 2.37 -2.73 2.77
N LYS A 55 2.40 -1.43 2.41
CA LYS A 55 3.62 -0.70 2.08
C LYS A 55 4.57 -0.53 3.26
N LEU A 56 4.03 -0.44 4.49
CA LEU A 56 4.86 -0.47 5.70
C LEU A 56 5.58 -1.81 5.85
N PHE A 57 4.90 -2.92 5.53
CA PHE A 57 5.50 -4.23 5.56
C PHE A 57 6.64 -4.37 4.53
N TYR A 58 6.44 -3.88 3.29
CA TYR A 58 7.49 -3.88 2.28
C TYR A 58 8.69 -3.01 2.66
N ALA A 59 8.44 -1.83 3.24
CA ALA A 59 9.49 -0.96 3.74
C ALA A 59 10.27 -1.61 4.90
N ALA A 60 9.58 -2.33 5.79
CA ALA A 60 10.21 -3.06 6.89
C ALA A 60 11.11 -4.20 6.38
N ILE A 61 10.65 -4.96 5.37
CA ILE A 61 11.47 -6.00 4.73
C ILE A 61 12.74 -5.39 4.11
N LEU A 62 12.60 -4.30 3.34
CA LEU A 62 13.73 -3.65 2.73
C LEU A 62 14.73 -3.12 3.77
N ALA A 63 14.22 -2.52 4.86
CA ALA A 63 15.06 -2.04 5.95
C ALA A 63 15.79 -3.19 6.67
N PHE A 64 15.11 -4.31 6.90
CA PHE A 64 15.66 -5.50 7.52
C PHE A 64 16.80 -6.09 6.67
N VAL A 65 16.57 -6.29 5.37
CA VAL A 65 17.60 -6.79 4.45
C VAL A 65 18.79 -5.83 4.39
N ALA A 66 18.53 -4.53 4.38
CA ALA A 66 19.60 -3.52 4.40
C ALA A 66 20.42 -3.47 5.70
N ALA A 67 19.89 -4.03 6.79
CA ALA A 67 20.59 -4.15 8.08
C ALA A 67 21.44 -5.42 8.18
N THR A 68 21.16 -6.45 7.35
CA THR A 68 21.97 -7.66 7.35
C THR A 68 23.34 -7.37 6.72
N PRO A 69 24.44 -8.00 7.20
CA PRO A 69 25.73 -7.90 6.57
C PRO A 69 25.63 -8.34 5.11
N GLY A 70 25.97 -7.43 4.20
CA GLY A 70 25.85 -7.66 2.77
C GLY A 70 27.01 -8.47 2.22
N VAL A 71 27.00 -8.64 0.90
CA VAL A 71 28.07 -9.24 0.10
C VAL A 71 29.36 -8.42 0.30
N GLU A 72 30.52 -9.10 0.33
CA GLU A 72 31.81 -8.43 0.36
C GLU A 72 31.99 -7.54 -0.89
N GLY A 73 32.34 -6.28 -0.69
CA GLY A 73 32.58 -5.31 -1.76
C GLY A 73 32.04 -3.92 -1.43
N VAL A 74 32.35 -2.97 -2.30
CA VAL A 74 31.83 -1.60 -2.19
C VAL A 74 30.44 -1.55 -2.84
N PRO A 75 29.38 -1.15 -2.12
CA PRO A 75 28.04 -1.07 -2.69
C PRO A 75 28.02 -0.11 -3.89
N ARG A 76 27.44 -0.56 -5.01
CA ARG A 76 27.29 0.25 -6.22
C ARG A 76 26.37 1.44 -6.04
N PHE A 77 25.35 1.28 -5.20
CA PHE A 77 24.37 2.33 -4.90
C PHE A 77 24.40 2.72 -3.43
N ALA A 78 24.31 4.01 -3.15
CA ALA A 78 24.22 4.49 -1.80
C ALA A 78 22.88 4.05 -1.16
N LYS A 79 22.95 3.44 0.02
CA LYS A 79 21.76 2.98 0.78
C LYS A 79 20.71 4.10 0.94
N ALA A 80 21.16 5.35 1.12
CA ALA A 80 20.31 6.52 1.27
C ALA A 80 19.46 6.80 0.02
N ASP A 81 20.01 6.59 -1.18
CA ASP A 81 19.33 6.84 -2.44
C ASP A 81 18.34 5.72 -2.75
N VAL A 82 18.74 4.46 -2.50
CA VAL A 82 17.83 3.31 -2.62
C VAL A 82 16.61 3.49 -1.73
N PHE A 83 16.82 3.90 -0.48
CA PHE A 83 15.72 4.12 0.47
C PHE A 83 14.85 5.32 0.08
N PHE A 84 15.45 6.39 -0.46
CA PHE A 84 14.69 7.53 -0.94
C PHE A 84 13.76 7.16 -2.10
N VAL A 85 14.28 6.47 -3.10
CA VAL A 85 13.49 6.04 -4.27
C VAL A 85 12.40 5.05 -3.85
N ALA A 86 12.76 3.99 -3.13
CA ALA A 86 11.81 2.96 -2.70
C ALA A 86 10.72 3.55 -1.78
N GLY A 87 11.10 4.41 -0.83
CA GLY A 87 10.17 5.05 0.08
C GLY A 87 9.14 5.94 -0.64
N ASN A 88 9.58 6.74 -1.61
CA ASN A 88 8.68 7.58 -2.39
C ASN A 88 7.73 6.75 -3.26
N VAL A 89 8.21 5.71 -3.94
CA VAL A 89 7.35 4.82 -4.74
C VAL A 89 6.30 4.16 -3.85
N MET A 90 6.70 3.55 -2.74
CA MET A 90 5.78 2.90 -1.81
C MET A 90 4.77 3.89 -1.21
N GLY A 91 5.23 5.08 -0.82
CA GLY A 91 4.36 6.13 -0.26
C GLY A 91 3.32 6.63 -1.26
N LEU A 92 3.73 6.90 -2.50
CA LEU A 92 2.81 7.30 -3.56
C LEU A 92 1.79 6.20 -3.88
N MET A 93 2.22 4.93 -3.92
CA MET A 93 1.30 3.81 -4.15
C MET A 93 0.32 3.62 -2.99
N ALA A 94 0.74 3.84 -1.74
CA ALA A 94 -0.15 3.80 -0.58
C ALA A 94 -1.21 4.90 -0.65
N LEU A 95 -0.82 6.13 -0.98
CA LEU A 95 -1.74 7.26 -1.14
C LEU A 95 -2.73 7.00 -2.28
N ALA A 96 -2.25 6.62 -3.46
CA ALA A 96 -3.08 6.34 -4.63
C ALA A 96 -4.08 5.21 -4.34
N GLN A 97 -3.65 4.16 -3.65
CA GLN A 97 -4.47 3.03 -3.24
C GLN A 97 -5.61 3.47 -2.32
N GLY A 98 -5.33 4.35 -1.35
CA GLY A 98 -6.35 4.90 -0.45
C GLY A 98 -7.37 5.79 -1.18
N LEU A 99 -6.92 6.62 -2.11
CA LEU A 99 -7.80 7.46 -2.94
C LEU A 99 -8.73 6.62 -3.81
N VAL A 100 -8.19 5.58 -4.46
CA VAL A 100 -8.99 4.67 -5.29
C VAL A 100 -9.94 3.84 -4.44
N ALA A 101 -9.51 3.37 -3.27
CA ALA A 101 -10.38 2.71 -2.31
C ALA A 101 -11.57 3.60 -1.95
N ALA A 102 -11.32 4.87 -1.59
CA ALA A 102 -12.37 5.83 -1.26
C ALA A 102 -13.40 6.00 -2.40
N ALA A 103 -12.93 6.12 -3.64
CA ALA A 103 -13.78 6.27 -4.82
C ALA A 103 -14.63 5.02 -5.13
N ARG A 104 -14.14 3.83 -4.73
CA ARG A 104 -14.80 2.55 -4.98
C ARG A 104 -15.79 2.15 -3.86
N MET A 105 -15.66 2.71 -2.65
CA MET A 105 -16.50 2.36 -1.49
C MET A 105 -18.01 2.38 -1.77
N PRO A 106 -18.60 3.40 -2.42
CA PRO A 106 -20.03 3.41 -2.69
C PRO A 106 -20.47 2.23 -3.56
N LYS A 107 -19.66 1.85 -4.56
CA LYS A 107 -19.95 0.73 -5.45
C LYS A 107 -19.81 -0.63 -4.76
N MET A 108 -18.89 -0.75 -3.82
CA MET A 108 -18.70 -1.97 -3.04
C MET A 108 -19.82 -2.19 -2.04
N LEU A 109 -20.22 -1.12 -1.33
CA LEU A 109 -21.25 -1.19 -0.31
C LEU A 109 -22.68 -1.22 -0.89
N ALA A 110 -22.88 -0.76 -2.13
CA ALA A 110 -24.17 -0.84 -2.84
C ALA A 110 -24.58 -2.28 -3.25
N PHE A 111 -23.90 -3.30 -2.74
CA PHE A 111 -24.23 -4.70 -2.95
C PHE A 111 -25.66 -4.98 -2.42
N ARG A 112 -26.57 -5.45 -3.29
CA ARG A 112 -27.93 -5.80 -2.95
C ARG A 112 -28.14 -7.31 -3.10
N GLY A 113 -28.14 -8.04 -1.96
CA GLY A 113 -28.65 -9.40 -1.82
C GLY A 113 -28.22 -10.48 -2.83
N PRO A 114 -28.87 -11.65 -2.80
CA PRO A 114 -28.49 -12.81 -3.61
C PRO A 114 -28.60 -12.62 -5.12
N SER A 115 -29.43 -11.69 -5.60
CA SER A 115 -29.56 -11.31 -7.01
C SER A 115 -28.63 -10.18 -7.44
N GLY A 116 -27.98 -9.50 -6.49
CA GLY A 116 -27.01 -8.44 -6.74
C GLY A 116 -25.65 -9.02 -7.09
N LYS A 117 -25.19 -8.84 -8.33
CA LYS A 117 -23.87 -9.30 -8.76
C LYS A 117 -22.78 -8.60 -7.91
N PRO A 118 -21.93 -9.37 -7.18
CA PRO A 118 -20.85 -8.78 -6.35
C PRO A 118 -19.68 -8.23 -7.20
N GLY A 119 -19.94 -7.85 -8.45
CA GLY A 119 -18.93 -7.50 -9.43
C GLY A 119 -18.01 -6.33 -9.04
N ALA A 120 -18.46 -5.47 -8.13
CA ALA A 120 -17.62 -4.34 -7.67
C ALA A 120 -16.50 -4.76 -6.71
N ILE A 121 -16.66 -5.86 -5.94
CA ILE A 121 -15.64 -6.33 -4.98
C ILE A 121 -14.46 -6.96 -5.70
N PRO A 122 -14.61 -7.95 -6.60
CA PRO A 122 -13.50 -8.52 -7.36
C PRO A 122 -12.73 -7.46 -8.15
N VAL A 123 -13.43 -6.55 -8.81
CA VAL A 123 -12.80 -5.45 -9.56
C VAL A 123 -12.03 -4.52 -8.63
N SER A 124 -12.55 -4.22 -7.44
CA SER A 124 -11.86 -3.37 -6.47
C SER A 124 -10.60 -4.06 -5.93
N LEU A 125 -10.64 -5.35 -5.64
CA LEU A 125 -9.47 -6.13 -5.22
C LEU A 125 -8.41 -6.20 -6.33
N MET A 126 -8.84 -6.42 -7.58
CA MET A 126 -7.93 -6.41 -8.74
C MET A 126 -7.22 -5.06 -8.89
N ILE A 127 -7.97 -3.95 -8.81
CA ILE A 127 -7.39 -2.60 -8.90
C ILE A 127 -6.40 -2.38 -7.75
N GLN A 128 -6.69 -2.85 -6.53
CA GLN A 128 -5.75 -2.75 -5.42
C GLN A 128 -4.43 -3.51 -5.72
N GLY A 129 -4.51 -4.67 -6.39
CA GLY A 129 -3.33 -5.42 -6.83
C GLY A 129 -2.42 -4.63 -7.78
N PHE A 130 -2.96 -3.76 -8.62
CA PHE A 130 -2.14 -2.89 -9.48
C PHE A 130 -1.25 -1.93 -8.69
N PHE A 131 -1.69 -1.46 -7.52
CA PHE A 131 -0.87 -0.60 -6.66
C PHE A 131 0.13 -1.38 -5.79
N GLU A 132 -0.08 -2.69 -5.62
CA GLU A 132 0.89 -3.56 -4.96
C GLU A 132 2.12 -3.80 -5.83
N THR A 133 1.92 -4.00 -7.13
CA THR A 133 3.00 -4.37 -8.07
C THR A 133 4.17 -3.37 -8.07
N PRO A 134 3.98 -2.05 -8.27
CA PRO A 134 5.09 -1.10 -8.21
C PRO A 134 5.76 -1.04 -6.82
N ALA A 135 5.01 -1.22 -5.74
CA ALA A 135 5.55 -1.22 -4.39
C ALA A 135 6.42 -2.46 -4.12
N ILE A 136 5.99 -3.63 -4.61
CA ILE A 136 6.79 -4.86 -4.57
C ILE A 136 8.06 -4.70 -5.41
N PHE A 137 7.97 -4.13 -6.60
CA PHE A 137 9.15 -3.87 -7.43
C PHE A 137 10.10 -2.87 -6.77
N ALA A 138 9.59 -1.85 -6.07
CA ALA A 138 10.43 -0.93 -5.31
C ALA A 138 11.17 -1.63 -4.16
N MET A 139 10.51 -2.57 -3.48
CA MET A 139 11.13 -3.40 -2.44
C MET A 139 12.20 -4.33 -3.03
N VAL A 140 11.82 -5.14 -4.01
CA VAL A 140 12.72 -6.16 -4.62
C VAL A 140 13.87 -5.48 -5.34
N GLY A 141 13.62 -4.44 -6.14
CA GLY A 141 14.64 -3.66 -6.82
C GLY A 141 15.58 -2.97 -5.84
N GLY A 142 15.06 -2.48 -4.72
CA GLY A 142 15.85 -1.94 -3.62
C GLY A 142 16.78 -2.98 -2.99
N ILE A 143 16.27 -4.19 -2.74
CA ILE A 143 17.07 -5.31 -2.21
C ILE A 143 18.20 -5.64 -3.18
N ILE A 144 17.89 -5.81 -4.48
CA ILE A 144 18.90 -6.11 -5.51
C ILE A 144 19.94 -4.98 -5.56
N ALA A 145 19.51 -3.72 -5.61
CA ALA A 145 20.41 -2.57 -5.67
C ALA A 145 21.38 -2.50 -4.48
N LEU A 146 20.91 -2.87 -3.28
CA LEU A 146 21.75 -2.91 -2.08
C LEU A 146 22.79 -4.04 -2.09
N GLN A 147 22.53 -5.10 -2.85
CA GLN A 147 23.44 -6.26 -2.98
C GLN A 147 24.41 -6.14 -4.17
N MET A 148 24.18 -5.18 -5.08
CA MET A 148 25.11 -4.94 -6.18
C MET A 148 26.39 -4.28 -5.66
N THR A 149 27.53 -4.91 -5.95
CA THR A 149 28.87 -4.39 -5.65
C THR A 149 29.63 -4.11 -6.93
N ASN A 150 30.64 -3.23 -6.83
CA ASN A 150 31.63 -3.00 -7.91
C ASN A 150 32.75 -3.99 -7.81
#